data_1bebf21e2d7a4f6f8200690c25aae447
#
_entry.id   1bebf21e2d7a4f6f8200690c25aae447
#
_cell.length_a   1.000
_cell.length_b   1.000
_cell.length_c   1.000
_cell.angle_alpha   90.00
_cell.angle_beta   90.00
_cell.angle_gamma   90.00
#
_symmetry.space_group_name_H-M   'P 1'
#
loop_
_entity.id
_entity.type
_entity.pdbx_description
1 polymer ?
#
loop_
_entity_poly.entity_id
_entity_poly.type
_entity_poly.pdbx_seq_one_letter_code
_entity_poly.pdbx_strand_id
1 'polypeptide(L)'
;MSVDVVAIIPARGGSTRIPRKNAKDFNGRPMISRPLEACKAIGTISHRVVSTDDEELARIARESGATTVIDRPAELATDTAGTAPVIKHAIEELGTDDDTLVMCLYPTATLTPHLVSEALELAREHPDKFVVSVGRHRSPHERSLERLEGDLMSLASTDHLLTRTQDLPQRYFDAGKLYVARASVWKARETMMDKPFVPFYLPDWAAVDIDEPDDWPIAEALHRVFVLESS
;
A
#
# COMPACT_ATOMS: atom_id res chain seq x y z
N MET A 1 12.79 16.71 18.74
CA MET A 1 12.76 17.20 17.34
C MET A 1 11.81 16.28 16.59
N SER A 2 10.84 16.84 15.84
CA SER A 2 9.95 15.99 15.03
C SER A 2 10.79 15.38 13.90
N VAL A 3 10.76 14.06 13.77
CA VAL A 3 11.39 13.35 12.64
C VAL A 3 10.64 13.77 11.39
N ASP A 4 11.37 14.20 10.37
CA ASP A 4 10.78 14.58 9.07
C ASP A 4 10.15 13.36 8.40
N VAL A 5 9.04 13.55 7.67
CA VAL A 5 8.29 12.46 7.04
C VAL A 5 8.18 12.72 5.54
N VAL A 6 8.64 11.75 4.77
CA VAL A 6 8.51 11.72 3.30
C VAL A 6 7.54 10.62 2.91
N ALA A 7 6.44 10.97 2.24
CA ALA A 7 5.54 10.02 1.62
C ALA A 7 5.92 9.82 0.16
N ILE A 8 6.25 8.60 -0.24
CA ILE A 8 6.57 8.21 -1.61
C ILE A 8 5.43 7.34 -2.14
N ILE A 9 4.84 7.77 -3.26
CA ILE A 9 3.73 7.10 -3.93
C ILE A 9 4.25 6.52 -5.25
N PRO A 10 4.52 5.20 -5.30
CA PRO A 10 4.94 4.55 -6.52
C PRO A 10 3.72 4.35 -7.45
N ALA A 11 3.72 4.99 -8.62
CA ALA A 11 2.61 4.92 -9.58
C ALA A 11 3.13 4.75 -11.00
N ARG A 12 3.25 3.50 -11.47
CA ARG A 12 3.64 3.21 -12.86
C ARG A 12 2.47 3.38 -13.83
N GLY A 13 2.77 3.69 -15.10
CA GLY A 13 1.78 3.80 -16.17
C GLY A 13 1.21 2.46 -16.63
N GLY A 14 2.00 1.38 -16.54
CA GLY A 14 1.73 0.05 -17.11
C GLY A 14 0.83 -0.86 -16.27
N SER A 15 -0.35 -0.41 -15.82
CA SER A 15 -1.33 -1.30 -15.17
C SER A 15 -2.01 -2.20 -16.19
N THR A 16 -1.84 -3.53 -16.09
CA THR A 16 -2.32 -4.52 -17.06
C THR A 16 -3.74 -5.01 -16.78
N ARG A 17 -4.07 -5.37 -15.54
CA ARG A 17 -5.38 -5.89 -15.12
C ARG A 17 -6.48 -4.81 -15.15
N ILE A 18 -6.16 -3.62 -14.70
CA ILE A 18 -7.03 -2.43 -14.79
C ILE A 18 -6.26 -1.38 -15.58
N PRO A 19 -6.57 -1.17 -16.88
CA PRO A 19 -5.85 -0.20 -17.70
C PRO A 19 -5.86 1.19 -17.09
N ARG A 20 -4.68 1.83 -17.01
CA ARG A 20 -4.51 3.18 -16.47
C ARG A 20 -5.02 3.34 -15.03
N LYS A 21 -4.97 2.29 -14.19
CA LYS A 21 -5.52 2.23 -12.82
C LYS A 21 -5.26 3.52 -12.02
N ASN A 22 -4.03 4.04 -12.03
CA ASN A 22 -3.64 5.18 -11.22
C ASN A 22 -4.19 6.53 -11.72
N ALA A 23 -4.49 6.64 -13.02
CA ALA A 23 -5.11 7.81 -13.65
C ALA A 23 -6.63 7.71 -13.76
N LYS A 24 -7.19 6.51 -13.58
CA LYS A 24 -8.62 6.23 -13.72
C LYS A 24 -9.43 6.99 -12.67
N ASP A 25 -10.59 7.52 -13.07
CA ASP A 25 -11.51 8.16 -12.13
C ASP A 25 -11.96 7.19 -11.03
N PHE A 26 -11.90 7.66 -9.80
CA PHE A 26 -12.36 6.97 -8.61
C PHE A 26 -13.17 7.93 -7.74
N ASN A 27 -14.49 7.80 -7.78
CA ASN A 27 -15.42 8.72 -7.11
C ASN A 27 -15.13 10.19 -7.44
N GLY A 28 -15.01 10.52 -8.73
CA GLY A 28 -14.88 11.90 -9.24
C GLY A 28 -13.46 12.48 -9.25
N ARG A 29 -12.42 11.68 -8.94
CA ARG A 29 -11.02 12.12 -9.02
C ARG A 29 -10.10 10.96 -9.45
N PRO A 30 -8.94 11.23 -10.09
CA PRO A 30 -7.97 10.19 -10.39
C PRO A 30 -7.54 9.42 -9.14
N MET A 31 -7.38 8.10 -9.22
CA MET A 31 -6.99 7.25 -8.09
C MET A 31 -5.74 7.77 -7.37
N ILE A 32 -4.73 8.22 -8.11
CA ILE A 32 -3.47 8.74 -7.54
C ILE A 32 -3.67 9.98 -6.66
N SER A 33 -4.75 10.73 -6.83
CA SER A 33 -5.04 11.91 -6.00
C SER A 33 -5.40 11.51 -4.56
N ARG A 34 -5.96 10.34 -4.35
CA ARG A 34 -6.45 9.90 -3.04
C ARG A 34 -5.37 9.79 -1.96
N PRO A 35 -4.25 9.07 -2.19
CA PRO A 35 -3.16 9.05 -1.22
C PRO A 35 -2.51 10.43 -1.03
N LEU A 36 -2.45 11.26 -2.08
CA LEU A 36 -1.92 12.61 -1.98
C LEU A 36 -2.79 13.50 -1.08
N GLU A 37 -4.12 13.40 -1.20
CA GLU A 37 -5.09 14.10 -0.33
C GLU A 37 -4.96 13.64 1.12
N ALA A 38 -4.88 12.33 1.38
CA ALA A 38 -4.69 11.78 2.71
C ALA A 38 -3.40 12.32 3.36
N CYS A 39 -2.28 12.32 2.61
CA CYS A 39 -1.01 12.86 3.09
C CYS A 39 -1.06 14.36 3.31
N LYS A 40 -1.75 15.13 2.46
CA LYS A 40 -1.87 16.59 2.58
C LYS A 40 -2.58 17.01 3.86
N ALA A 41 -3.52 16.22 4.33
CA ALA A 41 -4.26 16.47 5.57
C ALA A 41 -3.40 16.29 6.84
N ILE A 42 -2.19 15.70 6.71
CA ILE A 42 -1.29 15.40 7.85
C ILE A 42 -0.13 16.40 7.82
N GLY A 43 -0.14 17.35 8.73
CA GLY A 43 0.83 18.45 8.76
C GLY A 43 2.31 18.03 8.95
N THR A 44 2.57 16.82 9.46
CA THR A 44 3.92 16.28 9.62
C THR A 44 4.49 15.68 8.33
N ILE A 45 3.68 15.49 7.27
CA ILE A 45 4.13 15.01 5.96
C ILE A 45 4.43 16.24 5.08
N SER A 46 5.68 16.68 5.09
CA SER A 46 6.15 17.84 4.32
C SER A 46 6.37 17.51 2.84
N HIS A 47 6.86 16.30 2.54
CA HIS A 47 7.18 15.85 1.20
C HIS A 47 6.22 14.74 0.73
N ARG A 48 5.47 15.05 -0.33
CA ARG A 48 4.58 14.12 -1.05
C ARG A 48 5.15 13.86 -2.42
N VAL A 49 5.82 12.74 -2.56
CA VAL A 49 6.63 12.38 -3.73
C VAL A 49 5.91 11.33 -4.55
N VAL A 50 5.84 11.51 -5.86
CA VAL A 50 5.34 10.49 -6.77
C VAL A 50 6.50 10.00 -7.64
N SER A 51 6.74 8.69 -7.66
CA SER A 51 7.68 8.06 -8.57
C SER A 51 6.91 7.40 -9.72
N THR A 52 7.09 7.88 -10.94
CA THR A 52 6.36 7.40 -12.13
C THR A 52 7.23 7.43 -13.38
N ASP A 53 6.96 6.52 -14.32
CA ASP A 53 7.50 6.43 -15.67
C ASP A 53 6.56 7.04 -16.73
N ASP A 54 5.46 7.69 -16.30
CA ASP A 54 4.37 8.13 -17.17
C ASP A 54 4.13 9.64 -17.03
N GLU A 55 4.28 10.37 -18.12
CA GLU A 55 4.15 11.85 -18.16
C GLU A 55 2.73 12.33 -17.77
N GLU A 56 1.68 11.59 -18.14
CA GLU A 56 0.31 11.97 -17.77
C GLU A 56 0.10 11.79 -16.27
N LEU A 57 0.57 10.68 -15.69
CA LEU A 57 0.55 10.49 -14.23
C LEU A 57 1.37 11.55 -13.50
N ALA A 58 2.53 11.93 -14.05
CA ALA A 58 3.36 13.01 -13.50
C ALA A 58 2.60 14.35 -13.48
N ARG A 59 1.88 14.68 -14.54
CA ARG A 59 1.02 15.89 -14.61
C ARG A 59 -0.12 15.80 -13.58
N ILE A 60 -0.88 14.71 -13.57
CA ILE A 60 -1.99 14.50 -12.63
C ILE A 60 -1.50 14.57 -11.18
N ALA A 61 -0.34 13.98 -10.86
CA ALA A 61 0.25 14.02 -9.53
C ALA A 61 0.55 15.46 -9.07
N ARG A 62 1.16 16.28 -9.94
CA ARG A 62 1.42 17.69 -9.63
C ARG A 62 0.13 18.47 -9.38
N GLU A 63 -0.89 18.30 -10.23
CA GLU A 63 -2.21 18.90 -10.07
C GLU A 63 -2.93 18.43 -8.80
N SER A 64 -2.65 17.21 -8.34
CA SER A 64 -3.22 16.61 -7.12
C SER A 64 -2.45 16.94 -5.84
N GLY A 65 -1.36 17.72 -5.92
CA GLY A 65 -0.63 18.21 -4.75
C GLY A 65 0.63 17.42 -4.37
N ALA A 66 1.22 16.66 -5.30
CA ALA A 66 2.58 16.16 -5.15
C ALA A 66 3.55 17.35 -5.06
N THR A 67 4.45 17.31 -4.07
CA THR A 67 5.50 18.33 -3.92
C THR A 67 6.68 18.07 -4.85
N THR A 68 6.88 16.81 -5.20
CA THR A 68 7.96 16.35 -6.10
C THR A 68 7.45 15.19 -6.94
N VAL A 69 7.88 15.14 -8.19
CA VAL A 69 7.68 13.98 -9.08
C VAL A 69 9.04 13.53 -9.55
N ILE A 70 9.35 12.26 -9.31
CA ILE A 70 10.60 11.60 -9.71
C ILE A 70 10.29 10.80 -10.98
N ASP A 71 11.09 11.01 -12.01
CA ASP A 71 11.08 10.20 -13.22
C ASP A 71 11.68 8.83 -12.90
N ARG A 72 10.88 7.78 -13.04
CA ARG A 72 11.28 6.42 -12.68
C ARG A 72 12.01 5.78 -13.85
N PRO A 73 13.26 5.29 -13.66
CA PRO A 73 13.98 4.54 -14.68
C PRO A 73 13.19 3.34 -15.19
N ALA A 74 13.33 3.05 -16.49
CA ALA A 74 12.57 1.99 -17.16
C ALA A 74 12.76 0.61 -16.52
N GLU A 75 13.96 0.30 -16.00
CA GLU A 75 14.28 -0.93 -15.28
C GLU A 75 13.51 -1.08 -13.98
N LEU A 76 13.07 0.02 -13.36
CA LEU A 76 12.23 0.04 -12.15
C LEU A 76 10.73 0.16 -12.47
N ALA A 77 10.35 0.27 -13.74
CA ALA A 77 8.95 0.37 -14.19
C ALA A 77 8.37 -0.96 -14.70
N THR A 78 9.13 -2.05 -14.64
CA THR A 78 8.72 -3.39 -15.09
C THR A 78 7.71 -4.04 -14.15
N ASP A 79 7.00 -5.08 -14.61
CA ASP A 79 6.08 -5.88 -13.80
C ASP A 79 6.78 -6.65 -12.67
N THR A 80 8.08 -6.91 -12.83
CA THR A 80 8.91 -7.68 -11.88
C THR A 80 9.72 -6.79 -10.93
N ALA A 81 9.74 -5.48 -11.17
CA ALA A 81 10.43 -4.55 -10.29
C ALA A 81 9.72 -4.51 -8.92
N GLY A 82 10.42 -4.90 -7.87
CA GLY A 82 9.91 -4.86 -6.50
C GLY A 82 9.75 -3.43 -5.99
N THR A 83 8.96 -3.26 -4.95
CA THR A 83 8.71 -1.96 -4.31
C THR A 83 9.98 -1.36 -3.70
N ALA A 84 10.77 -2.18 -2.98
CA ALA A 84 11.95 -1.68 -2.28
C ALA A 84 12.96 -0.98 -3.18
N PRO A 85 13.35 -1.50 -4.36
CA PRO A 85 14.21 -0.79 -5.31
C PRO A 85 13.64 0.57 -5.75
N VAL A 86 12.33 0.67 -5.98
CA VAL A 86 11.68 1.93 -6.38
C VAL A 86 11.77 2.98 -5.27
N ILE A 87 11.56 2.57 -4.02
CA ILE A 87 11.65 3.47 -2.86
C ILE A 87 13.10 3.86 -2.58
N LYS A 88 14.06 2.93 -2.69
CA LYS A 88 15.50 3.22 -2.57
C LYS A 88 15.93 4.27 -3.59
N HIS A 89 15.57 4.10 -4.85
CA HIS A 89 15.85 5.09 -5.90
C HIS A 89 15.27 6.48 -5.54
N ALA A 90 14.03 6.53 -5.05
CA ALA A 90 13.44 7.81 -4.67
C ALA A 90 14.13 8.44 -3.43
N ILE A 91 14.59 7.65 -2.48
CA ILE A 91 15.38 8.10 -1.33
C ILE A 91 16.71 8.71 -1.79
N GLU A 92 17.38 8.09 -2.76
CA GLU A 92 18.64 8.54 -3.34
C GLU A 92 18.45 9.85 -4.11
N GLU A 93 17.46 9.93 -5.00
CA GLU A 93 17.14 11.14 -5.77
C GLU A 93 16.79 12.36 -4.88
N LEU A 94 16.16 12.11 -3.73
CA LEU A 94 15.81 13.16 -2.78
C LEU A 94 16.96 13.55 -1.85
N GLY A 95 18.03 12.77 -1.78
CA GLY A 95 19.09 12.95 -0.79
C GLY A 95 18.59 12.84 0.65
N THR A 96 17.67 11.90 0.90
CA THR A 96 16.97 11.77 2.18
C THR A 96 17.90 11.28 3.28
N ASP A 97 17.89 11.99 4.42
CA ASP A 97 18.66 11.63 5.61
C ASP A 97 18.24 10.29 6.20
N ASP A 98 19.18 9.54 6.76
CA ASP A 98 18.97 8.18 7.28
C ASP A 98 17.92 8.08 8.38
N ASP A 99 17.74 9.13 9.19
CA ASP A 99 16.75 9.18 10.27
C ASP A 99 15.34 9.58 9.82
N THR A 100 15.19 10.08 8.59
CA THR A 100 13.89 10.47 8.05
C THR A 100 12.96 9.27 7.95
N LEU A 101 11.71 9.42 8.40
CA LEU A 101 10.67 8.42 8.15
C LEU A 101 10.23 8.48 6.69
N VAL A 102 10.37 7.35 6.00
CA VAL A 102 9.92 7.18 4.62
C VAL A 102 8.74 6.23 4.59
N MET A 103 7.62 6.73 4.12
CA MET A 103 6.40 5.96 3.91
C MET A 103 6.22 5.68 2.43
N CYS A 104 6.21 4.41 2.05
CA CYS A 104 5.65 3.96 0.77
C CYS A 104 4.15 3.85 0.92
N LEU A 105 3.40 4.62 0.14
CA LEU A 105 1.94 4.61 0.11
C LEU A 105 1.45 4.32 -1.30
N TYR A 106 0.87 3.16 -1.52
CA TYR A 106 0.34 2.82 -2.84
C TYR A 106 -0.88 3.67 -3.21
N PRO A 107 -1.13 3.88 -4.51
CA PRO A 107 -2.37 4.50 -4.98
C PRO A 107 -3.58 3.68 -4.52
N THR A 108 -4.17 4.11 -3.42
CA THR A 108 -5.33 3.49 -2.77
C THR A 108 -6.24 4.60 -2.24
N ALA A 109 -7.53 4.35 -2.20
CA ALA A 109 -8.51 5.32 -1.74
C ALA A 109 -9.08 4.99 -0.34
N THR A 110 -8.74 3.83 0.22
CA THR A 110 -9.32 3.36 1.48
C THR A 110 -8.51 3.71 2.73
N LEU A 111 -7.39 4.44 2.59
CA LEU A 111 -6.63 4.94 3.73
C LEU A 111 -7.04 6.38 4.08
N THR A 112 -7.52 6.56 5.29
CA THR A 112 -7.83 7.88 5.85
C THR A 112 -6.58 8.55 6.41
N PRO A 113 -6.56 9.89 6.57
CA PRO A 113 -5.48 10.58 7.28
C PRO A 113 -5.23 10.03 8.69
N HIS A 114 -6.27 9.57 9.39
CA HIS A 114 -6.17 8.97 10.71
C HIS A 114 -5.34 7.68 10.68
N LEU A 115 -5.69 6.73 9.81
CA LEU A 115 -4.94 5.46 9.66
C LEU A 115 -3.47 5.69 9.26
N VAL A 116 -3.22 6.66 8.38
CA VAL A 116 -1.85 7.03 8.01
C VAL A 116 -1.08 7.59 9.20
N SER A 117 -1.71 8.46 10.01
CA SER A 117 -1.09 9.03 11.21
C SER A 117 -0.76 7.95 12.24
N GLU A 118 -1.67 7.00 12.50
CA GLU A 118 -1.43 5.88 13.41
C GLU A 118 -0.25 5.01 12.96
N ALA A 119 -0.14 4.73 11.66
CA ALA A 119 1.00 3.97 11.12
C ALA A 119 2.33 4.72 11.29
N LEU A 120 2.35 6.05 11.16
CA LEU A 120 3.53 6.88 11.40
C LEU A 120 3.94 6.89 12.88
N GLU A 121 2.97 6.97 13.81
CA GLU A 121 3.28 6.88 15.25
C GLU A 121 3.88 5.50 15.60
N LEU A 122 3.28 4.42 15.09
CA LEU A 122 3.80 3.08 15.29
C LEU A 122 5.23 2.92 14.74
N ALA A 123 5.55 3.56 13.61
CA ALA A 123 6.90 3.55 13.05
C ALA A 123 7.90 4.35 13.89
N ARG A 124 7.48 5.41 14.59
CA ARG A 124 8.35 6.15 15.52
C ARG A 124 8.72 5.32 16.75
N GLU A 125 7.80 4.45 17.20
CA GLU A 125 8.05 3.52 18.32
C GLU A 125 9.01 2.37 17.93
N HIS A 126 9.14 2.08 16.62
CA HIS A 126 9.94 0.97 16.09
C HIS A 126 10.95 1.42 15.03
N PRO A 127 11.96 2.24 15.38
CA PRO A 127 12.81 2.93 14.42
C PRO A 127 13.72 2.04 13.57
N ASP A 128 13.92 0.78 13.96
CA ASP A 128 14.78 -0.22 13.31
C ASP A 128 14.00 -1.25 12.47
N LYS A 129 12.68 -1.09 12.36
CA LYS A 129 11.79 -2.06 11.70
C LYS A 129 10.89 -1.41 10.66
N PHE A 130 10.42 -2.23 9.73
CA PHE A 130 9.28 -1.86 8.90
C PHE A 130 7.98 -1.96 9.70
N VAL A 131 7.10 -0.99 9.53
CA VAL A 131 5.67 -1.10 9.82
C VAL A 131 4.98 -1.47 8.52
N VAL A 132 4.23 -2.56 8.52
CA VAL A 132 3.60 -3.14 7.33
C VAL A 132 2.10 -3.20 7.53
N SER A 133 1.33 -2.63 6.61
CA SER A 133 -0.13 -2.74 6.66
C SER A 133 -0.59 -4.17 6.41
N VAL A 134 -1.41 -4.72 7.31
CA VAL A 134 -1.92 -6.08 7.22
C VAL A 134 -3.44 -6.12 7.31
N GLY A 135 -4.04 -6.99 6.50
CA GLY A 135 -5.45 -7.34 6.56
C GLY A 135 -5.66 -8.68 7.23
N ARG A 136 -6.83 -8.89 7.81
CA ARG A 136 -7.23 -10.14 8.42
C ARG A 136 -7.91 -11.04 7.39
N HIS A 137 -7.51 -12.30 7.28
CA HIS A 137 -8.28 -13.29 6.52
C HIS A 137 -9.65 -13.51 7.15
N ARG A 138 -10.71 -13.24 6.41
CA ARG A 138 -12.10 -13.48 6.84
C ARG A 138 -12.42 -14.97 6.86
N SER A 139 -11.93 -15.72 5.88
CA SER A 139 -11.99 -17.17 5.85
C SER A 139 -10.65 -17.73 6.30
N PRO A 140 -10.63 -18.72 7.21
CA PRO A 140 -9.38 -19.35 7.64
C PRO A 140 -8.63 -19.93 6.44
N HIS A 141 -7.32 -19.72 6.41
CA HIS A 141 -6.45 -20.26 5.36
C HIS A 141 -6.54 -21.79 5.25
N GLU A 142 -6.76 -22.44 6.37
CA GLU A 142 -6.95 -23.91 6.50
C GLU A 142 -8.23 -24.42 5.80
N ARG A 143 -9.08 -23.51 5.32
CA ARG A 143 -10.28 -23.80 4.50
C ARG A 143 -10.09 -23.48 3.02
N SER A 144 -8.85 -23.21 2.59
CA SER A 144 -8.55 -23.01 1.19
C SER A 144 -8.83 -24.27 0.38
N LEU A 145 -9.37 -24.06 -0.83
CA LEU A 145 -9.69 -25.12 -1.77
C LEU A 145 -8.76 -25.06 -2.98
N GLU A 146 -8.39 -26.24 -3.48
CA GLU A 146 -7.65 -26.40 -4.73
C GLU A 146 -8.53 -27.02 -5.80
N ARG A 147 -8.41 -26.50 -7.02
CA ARG A 147 -9.08 -27.12 -8.19
C ARG A 147 -8.33 -28.38 -8.59
N LEU A 148 -9.06 -29.45 -8.74
CA LEU A 148 -8.59 -30.71 -9.32
C LEU A 148 -8.95 -30.78 -10.81
N GLU A 149 -8.70 -31.92 -11.42
CA GLU A 149 -9.06 -32.18 -12.82
C GLU A 149 -10.60 -32.16 -13.00
N GLY A 150 -11.07 -31.54 -14.06
CA GLY A 150 -12.49 -31.35 -14.33
C GLY A 150 -13.11 -30.27 -13.38
N ASP A 151 -14.32 -30.55 -12.90
CA ASP A 151 -15.10 -29.64 -12.04
C ASP A 151 -14.98 -29.98 -10.54
N LEU A 152 -13.94 -30.75 -10.17
CA LEU A 152 -13.73 -31.18 -8.80
C LEU A 152 -12.89 -30.19 -8.01
N MET A 153 -13.08 -30.15 -6.69
CA MET A 153 -12.27 -29.39 -5.74
C MET A 153 -11.95 -30.25 -4.52
N SER A 154 -10.84 -29.95 -3.87
CA SER A 154 -10.48 -30.53 -2.56
C SER A 154 -9.99 -29.44 -1.63
N LEU A 155 -9.89 -29.76 -0.32
CA LEU A 155 -9.14 -28.92 0.62
C LEU A 155 -7.65 -28.95 0.26
N ALA A 156 -6.99 -27.80 0.31
CA ALA A 156 -5.54 -27.65 0.11
C ALA A 156 -4.75 -28.39 1.21
N SER A 157 -5.32 -28.52 2.42
CA SER A 157 -4.79 -29.36 3.51
C SER A 157 -5.93 -30.02 4.28
N THR A 158 -5.72 -31.25 4.72
CA THR A 158 -6.66 -32.02 5.56
C THR A 158 -6.32 -31.99 7.04
N ASP A 159 -5.23 -31.32 7.45
CA ASP A 159 -4.73 -31.30 8.83
C ASP A 159 -5.78 -30.81 9.85
N HIS A 160 -6.66 -29.93 9.41
CA HIS A 160 -7.72 -29.33 10.23
C HIS A 160 -9.13 -29.71 9.79
N LEU A 161 -9.31 -30.84 9.07
CA LEU A 161 -10.58 -31.25 8.46
C LEU A 161 -11.76 -31.23 9.46
N LEU A 162 -11.55 -31.70 10.68
CA LEU A 162 -12.56 -31.80 11.72
C LEU A 162 -12.49 -30.65 12.75
N THR A 163 -11.57 -29.71 12.62
CA THR A 163 -11.45 -28.55 13.51
C THR A 163 -12.55 -27.54 13.20
N ARG A 164 -13.26 -27.03 14.19
CA ARG A 164 -14.28 -25.99 13.96
C ARG A 164 -13.63 -24.70 13.49
N THR A 165 -14.28 -23.97 12.59
CA THR A 165 -13.76 -22.73 12.00
C THR A 165 -13.30 -21.72 13.06
N GLN A 166 -14.03 -21.57 14.14
CA GLN A 166 -13.73 -20.65 15.25
C GLN A 166 -12.52 -21.03 16.09
N ASP A 167 -12.07 -22.31 16.00
CA ASP A 167 -10.93 -22.83 16.75
C ASP A 167 -9.65 -22.84 15.89
N LEU A 168 -9.74 -22.41 14.60
CA LEU A 168 -8.60 -22.26 13.70
C LEU A 168 -7.82 -20.99 14.01
N PRO A 169 -6.48 -20.98 13.79
CA PRO A 169 -5.65 -19.81 14.04
C PRO A 169 -6.04 -18.65 13.11
N GLN A 170 -6.13 -17.43 13.68
CA GLN A 170 -6.28 -16.23 12.86
C GLN A 170 -5.04 -15.98 12.01
N ARG A 171 -5.22 -15.80 10.71
CA ARG A 171 -4.16 -15.46 9.75
C ARG A 171 -4.36 -14.06 9.19
N TYR A 172 -3.25 -13.48 8.75
CA TYR A 172 -3.21 -12.14 8.16
C TYR A 172 -2.51 -12.21 6.81
N PHE A 173 -2.77 -11.22 5.97
CA PHE A 173 -2.12 -11.05 4.68
C PHE A 173 -1.53 -9.64 4.58
N ASP A 174 -0.51 -9.47 3.74
CA ASP A 174 0.00 -8.16 3.37
C ASP A 174 -1.08 -7.40 2.60
N ALA A 175 -1.58 -6.30 3.18
CA ALA A 175 -2.64 -5.53 2.55
C ALA A 175 -2.16 -4.69 1.36
N GLY A 176 -0.85 -4.58 1.14
CA GLY A 176 -0.28 -3.84 0.01
C GLY A 176 -0.64 -2.35 -0.03
N LYS A 177 -0.91 -1.72 1.12
CA LYS A 177 -1.37 -0.32 1.18
C LYS A 177 -0.28 0.66 1.57
N LEU A 178 0.39 0.40 2.69
CA LEU A 178 1.48 1.23 3.17
C LEU A 178 2.58 0.41 3.87
N TYR A 179 3.80 0.93 3.76
CA TYR A 179 4.99 0.44 4.44
C TYR A 179 5.76 1.64 4.95
N VAL A 180 6.12 1.65 6.22
CA VAL A 180 6.84 2.77 6.85
C VAL A 180 8.09 2.28 7.53
N ALA A 181 9.21 2.95 7.30
CA ALA A 181 10.46 2.74 8.02
C ALA A 181 11.35 3.98 7.89
N ARG A 182 12.42 4.06 8.66
CA ARG A 182 13.49 5.06 8.42
C ARG A 182 14.18 4.80 7.08
N ALA A 183 14.71 5.84 6.45
CA ALA A 183 15.47 5.73 5.20
C ALA A 183 16.64 4.74 5.33
N SER A 184 17.35 4.71 6.47
CA SER A 184 18.39 3.73 6.75
C SER A 184 17.91 2.28 6.69
N VAL A 185 16.70 1.99 7.18
CA VAL A 185 16.10 0.64 7.12
C VAL A 185 15.74 0.28 5.68
N TRP A 186 15.15 1.21 4.90
CA TRP A 186 14.88 1.01 3.48
C TRP A 186 16.15 0.71 2.69
N LYS A 187 17.23 1.45 2.93
CA LYS A 187 18.53 1.25 2.27
C LYS A 187 19.14 -0.12 2.59
N ALA A 188 18.99 -0.58 3.85
CA ALA A 188 19.62 -1.81 4.35
C ALA A 188 18.90 -3.11 3.99
N ARG A 189 17.59 -3.06 3.64
CA ARG A 189 16.76 -4.27 3.45
C ARG A 189 16.36 -4.47 2.00
N GLU A 190 16.33 -5.71 1.54
CA GLU A 190 15.91 -6.06 0.18
C GLU A 190 14.39 -6.06 -0.02
N THR A 191 13.64 -6.25 1.07
CA THR A 191 12.17 -6.27 1.06
C THR A 191 11.60 -5.76 2.38
N MET A 192 10.39 -5.17 2.32
CA MET A 192 9.64 -4.75 3.50
C MET A 192 9.15 -5.92 4.35
N MET A 193 9.10 -7.12 3.77
CA MET A 193 8.67 -8.37 4.43
C MET A 193 9.82 -9.10 5.13
N ASP A 194 11.02 -8.52 5.16
CA ASP A 194 12.16 -9.08 5.87
C ASP A 194 11.93 -9.03 7.39
N LYS A 195 12.17 -10.17 8.04
CA LYS A 195 11.81 -10.42 9.45
C LYS A 195 12.80 -9.77 10.44
N PRO A 196 12.31 -9.32 11.60
CA PRO A 196 10.90 -9.10 11.96
C PRO A 196 10.40 -7.73 11.50
N PHE A 197 9.11 -7.62 11.20
CA PHE A 197 8.42 -6.37 10.96
C PHE A 197 7.27 -6.17 11.97
N VAL A 198 6.75 -4.95 12.06
CA VAL A 198 5.64 -4.58 12.94
C VAL A 198 4.35 -4.54 12.13
N PRO A 199 3.32 -5.33 12.45
CA PRO A 199 2.06 -5.29 11.73
C PRO A 199 1.25 -4.04 12.11
N PHE A 200 0.77 -3.30 11.11
CA PHE A 200 -0.27 -2.29 11.25
C PHE A 200 -1.60 -2.88 10.78
N TYR A 201 -2.49 -3.17 11.71
CA TYR A 201 -3.75 -3.85 11.44
C TYR A 201 -4.76 -2.89 10.85
N LEU A 202 -5.12 -3.09 9.58
CA LEU A 202 -6.18 -2.33 8.94
C LEU A 202 -7.57 -2.91 9.29
N PRO A 203 -8.59 -2.05 9.44
CA PRO A 203 -9.96 -2.51 9.46
C PRO A 203 -10.31 -3.16 8.11
N ASP A 204 -11.21 -4.14 8.12
CA ASP A 204 -11.53 -4.95 6.93
C ASP A 204 -11.89 -4.12 5.69
N TRP A 205 -12.58 -2.97 5.87
CA TRP A 205 -12.93 -2.08 4.77
C TRP A 205 -11.74 -1.35 4.16
N ALA A 206 -10.68 -1.09 4.93
CA ALA A 206 -9.47 -0.44 4.45
C ALA A 206 -8.47 -1.41 3.81
N ALA A 207 -8.55 -2.70 4.17
CA ALA A 207 -7.66 -3.75 3.68
C ALA A 207 -8.03 -4.29 2.28
N VAL A 208 -9.15 -3.81 1.68
CA VAL A 208 -9.60 -4.26 0.34
C VAL A 208 -8.60 -3.83 -0.72
N ASP A 209 -8.09 -4.78 -1.48
CA ASP A 209 -7.26 -4.51 -2.65
C ASP A 209 -8.12 -4.28 -3.91
N ILE A 210 -7.52 -3.62 -4.91
CA ILE A 210 -8.15 -3.35 -6.20
C ILE A 210 -7.23 -3.94 -7.27
N ASP A 211 -7.43 -5.19 -7.56
CA ASP A 211 -6.60 -5.94 -8.49
C ASP A 211 -7.31 -6.32 -9.79
N GLU A 212 -8.61 -6.57 -9.69
CA GLU A 212 -9.45 -6.93 -10.83
C GLU A 212 -10.52 -5.85 -11.07
N PRO A 213 -11.11 -5.78 -12.27
CA PRO A 213 -12.15 -4.80 -12.58
C PRO A 213 -13.34 -4.81 -11.62
N ASP A 214 -13.71 -5.98 -11.09
CA ASP A 214 -14.84 -6.15 -10.17
C ASP A 214 -14.57 -5.60 -8.77
N ASP A 215 -13.30 -5.42 -8.39
CA ASP A 215 -12.92 -4.80 -7.10
C ASP A 215 -13.22 -3.29 -7.10
N TRP A 216 -13.23 -2.67 -8.29
CA TRP A 216 -13.35 -1.22 -8.42
C TRP A 216 -14.65 -0.67 -7.81
N PRO A 217 -15.85 -1.15 -8.20
CA PRO A 217 -17.10 -0.65 -7.63
C PRO A 217 -17.24 -0.96 -6.13
N ILE A 218 -16.64 -2.06 -5.66
CA ILE A 218 -16.62 -2.41 -4.23
C ILE A 218 -15.79 -1.37 -3.46
N ALA A 219 -14.59 -1.08 -3.93
CA ALA A 219 -13.71 -0.10 -3.32
C ALA A 219 -14.33 1.31 -3.36
N GLU A 220 -14.99 1.71 -4.45
CA GLU A 220 -15.72 2.99 -4.55
C GLU A 220 -16.84 3.10 -3.53
N ALA A 221 -17.59 2.02 -3.30
CA ALA A 221 -18.66 2.00 -2.30
C ALA A 221 -18.09 2.13 -0.88
N LEU A 222 -17.03 1.38 -0.55
CA LEU A 222 -16.34 1.46 0.74
C LEU A 222 -15.75 2.85 0.99
N HIS A 223 -15.13 3.45 -0.02
CA HIS A 223 -14.57 4.80 0.08
C HIS A 223 -15.67 5.83 0.35
N ARG A 224 -16.85 5.75 -0.31
CA ARG A 224 -17.95 6.65 -0.02
C ARG A 224 -18.39 6.57 1.43
N VAL A 225 -18.61 5.35 1.93
CA VAL A 225 -19.14 5.13 3.29
C VAL A 225 -18.12 5.48 4.37
N PHE A 226 -16.88 5.04 4.23
CA PHE A 226 -15.90 5.10 5.32
C PHE A 226 -14.91 6.26 5.22
N VAL A 227 -14.82 6.91 4.09
CA VAL A 227 -13.88 8.03 3.90
C VAL A 227 -14.61 9.33 3.65
N LEU A 228 -15.55 9.38 2.69
CA LEU A 228 -16.22 10.64 2.32
C LEU A 228 -17.33 11.03 3.30
N GLU A 229 -18.13 10.08 3.79
CA GLU A 229 -19.26 10.36 4.71
C GLU A 229 -18.80 10.47 6.18
N SER A 230 -17.57 10.08 6.49
CA SER A 230 -16.99 10.17 7.83
C SER A 230 -16.09 11.39 8.01
N SER A 231 -15.95 12.24 6.99
CA SER A 231 -15.15 13.50 6.97
C SER A 231 -16.04 14.74 7.20
#